data_75c6b628304b1096f37a314797ab9da7
#
_entry.id   75c6b628304b1096f37a314797ab9da7
#
_cell.length_a   1.000
_cell.length_b   1.000
_cell.length_c   1.000
_cell.angle_alpha   90.00
_cell.angle_beta   90.00
_cell.angle_gamma   90.00
#
_symmetry.space_group_name_H-M   'P 1'
#
loop_
_entity.id
_entity.type
_entity.pdbx_description
1 polymer ?
#
loop_
_entity_poly.entity_id
_entity_poly.type
_entity_poly.pdbx_seq_one_letter_code
_entity_poly.pdbx_strand_id
1 'polypeptide(L)'
;MKKQSGLLRRLVALALTLCMLAALTAEIFAADIVASGYCGGEGDGTNLTWTLDSEGVLTISGTGRMKDYAMMDSGFESQSTAPWYNYRNQIKQLILSPNITSIGDYAFYAFTGLTGILTIPNGVTSIGWAAFKDCAGFTGSLTIPDSITSI
;
A
#
# COMPACT_ATOMS: atom_id res chain seq x y z
N MET A 1 -11.63 -39.11 51.23
CA MET A 1 -10.68 -38.92 50.12
C MET A 1 -11.28 -38.74 48.73
N LYS A 2 -12.60 -38.55 48.53
CA LYS A 2 -13.26 -38.41 47.22
C LYS A 2 -13.45 -36.95 46.73
N LYS A 3 -13.23 -35.94 47.59
CA LYS A 3 -13.48 -34.53 47.26
C LYS A 3 -12.36 -33.77 46.55
N GLN A 4 -11.12 -34.30 46.63
CA GLN A 4 -9.95 -33.65 45.98
C GLN A 4 -9.84 -33.91 44.48
N SER A 5 -10.38 -35.02 43.97
CA SER A 5 -10.28 -35.37 42.55
C SER A 5 -11.13 -34.48 41.63
N GLY A 6 -12.22 -33.91 42.15
CA GLY A 6 -13.09 -33.00 41.41
C GLY A 6 -12.49 -31.61 41.19
N LEU A 7 -11.78 -31.11 42.20
CA LEU A 7 -11.14 -29.79 42.12
C LEU A 7 -9.94 -29.80 41.18
N LEU A 8 -9.11 -30.88 41.24
CA LEU A 8 -7.99 -31.06 40.36
C LEU A 8 -8.41 -31.18 38.88
N ARG A 9 -9.49 -31.96 38.62
CA ARG A 9 -10.06 -32.05 37.25
C ARG A 9 -10.59 -30.72 36.73
N ARG A 10 -11.21 -29.91 37.57
CA ARG A 10 -11.68 -28.56 37.20
C ARG A 10 -10.54 -27.59 36.93
N LEU A 11 -9.46 -27.64 37.72
CA LEU A 11 -8.28 -26.81 37.52
C LEU A 11 -7.52 -27.22 36.25
N VAL A 12 -7.41 -28.52 35.92
CA VAL A 12 -6.79 -29.00 34.68
C VAL A 12 -7.66 -28.64 33.48
N ALA A 13 -8.99 -28.74 33.56
CA ALA A 13 -9.88 -28.29 32.50
C ALA A 13 -9.80 -26.77 32.27
N LEU A 14 -9.70 -25.95 33.34
CA LEU A 14 -9.54 -24.51 33.23
C LEU A 14 -8.18 -24.14 32.62
N ALA A 15 -7.11 -24.84 32.98
CA ALA A 15 -5.78 -24.64 32.42
C ALA A 15 -5.72 -25.02 30.92
N LEU A 16 -6.40 -26.10 30.51
CA LEU A 16 -6.47 -26.52 29.11
C LEU A 16 -7.32 -25.55 28.26
N THR A 17 -8.43 -25.00 28.79
CA THR A 17 -9.21 -23.99 28.09
C THR A 17 -8.46 -22.66 28.01
N LEU A 18 -7.70 -22.26 29.01
CA LEU A 18 -6.87 -21.05 28.97
C LEU A 18 -5.69 -21.23 27.99
N CYS A 19 -5.09 -22.43 27.90
CA CYS A 19 -4.06 -22.74 26.90
C CYS A 19 -4.60 -22.79 25.48
N MET A 20 -5.85 -23.24 25.26
CA MET A 20 -6.50 -23.19 23.96
C MET A 20 -6.92 -21.76 23.55
N LEU A 21 -7.28 -20.89 24.51
CA LEU A 21 -7.53 -19.48 24.21
C LEU A 21 -6.25 -18.72 23.88
N ALA A 22 -5.11 -19.10 24.44
CA ALA A 22 -3.82 -18.50 24.11
C ALA A 22 -3.28 -18.95 22.74
N ALA A 23 -3.76 -20.07 22.21
CA ALA A 23 -3.39 -20.55 20.86
C ALA A 23 -4.24 -19.92 19.74
N LEU A 24 -5.23 -19.08 20.08
CA LEU A 24 -6.03 -18.32 19.11
C LEU A 24 -5.60 -16.85 19.06
N THR A 25 -4.36 -16.53 19.41
CA THR A 25 -3.74 -15.33 18.90
C THR A 25 -3.52 -15.59 17.41
N ALA A 26 -4.43 -15.09 16.59
CA ALA A 26 -4.15 -14.97 15.17
C ALA A 26 -2.77 -14.30 15.07
N GLU A 27 -1.77 -15.04 14.64
CA GLU A 27 -0.53 -14.45 14.19
C GLU A 27 -0.96 -13.50 13.07
N ILE A 28 -1.02 -12.21 13.38
CA ILE A 28 -1.12 -11.18 12.37
C ILE A 28 0.24 -11.27 11.67
N PHE A 29 0.34 -12.13 10.67
CA PHE A 29 1.47 -12.12 9.76
C PHE A 29 1.42 -10.75 9.09
N ALA A 30 2.33 -9.87 9.47
CA ALA A 30 2.60 -8.70 8.66
C ALA A 30 2.99 -9.22 7.28
N ALA A 31 2.33 -8.74 6.23
CA ALA A 31 2.65 -9.16 4.87
C ALA A 31 4.14 -8.88 4.61
N ASP A 32 4.84 -9.85 4.03
CA ASP A 32 6.26 -9.72 3.73
C ASP A 32 6.49 -8.63 2.67
N ILE A 33 7.52 -7.80 2.89
CA ILE A 33 7.93 -6.80 1.89
C ILE A 33 8.63 -7.51 0.73
N VAL A 34 8.04 -7.41 -0.45
CA VAL A 34 8.54 -8.00 -1.70
C VAL A 34 9.56 -7.08 -2.37
N ALA A 35 9.31 -5.76 -2.32
CA ALA A 35 10.17 -4.75 -2.93
C ALA A 35 10.03 -3.41 -2.22
N SER A 36 11.08 -2.60 -2.26
CA SER A 36 11.07 -1.26 -1.67
C SER A 36 12.13 -0.36 -2.30
N GLY A 37 12.05 0.94 -2.03
CA GLY A 37 13.04 1.92 -2.50
C GLY A 37 12.62 3.35 -2.20
N TYR A 38 13.33 4.30 -2.83
CA TYR A 38 13.06 5.72 -2.75
C TYR A 38 12.28 6.20 -3.99
N CYS A 39 11.43 7.20 -3.80
CA CYS A 39 10.57 7.73 -4.85
C CYS A 39 10.31 9.24 -4.71
N GLY A 40 11.11 9.92 -3.91
CA GLY A 40 10.99 11.35 -3.69
C GLY A 40 11.47 12.20 -4.87
N GLY A 41 10.92 13.40 -4.98
CA GLY A 41 11.29 14.41 -5.96
C GLY A 41 12.07 15.58 -5.36
N GLU A 42 12.55 15.46 -4.13
CA GLU A 42 13.25 16.51 -3.40
C GLU A 42 14.65 16.03 -2.96
N GLY A 43 15.64 16.92 -3.03
CA GLY A 43 17.01 16.64 -2.62
C GLY A 43 17.59 15.43 -3.35
N ASP A 44 17.99 14.42 -2.58
CA ASP A 44 18.53 13.14 -3.08
C ASP A 44 17.45 12.09 -3.37
N GLY A 45 16.17 12.45 -3.24
CA GLY A 45 15.02 11.57 -3.50
C GLY A 45 14.62 10.70 -2.33
N THR A 46 15.23 10.87 -1.15
CA THR A 46 14.95 10.06 0.04
C THR A 46 13.75 10.57 0.86
N ASN A 47 13.17 11.72 0.49
CA ASN A 47 12.00 12.30 1.16
C ASN A 47 10.74 11.42 1.09
N LEU A 48 10.62 10.56 0.06
CA LEU A 48 9.59 9.53 -0.03
C LEU A 48 10.21 8.15 -0.25
N THR A 49 9.57 7.16 0.36
CA THR A 49 9.87 5.74 0.17
C THR A 49 8.64 5.01 -0.35
N TRP A 50 8.86 3.87 -0.99
CA TRP A 50 7.79 2.96 -1.36
C TRP A 50 8.09 1.54 -0.86
N THR A 51 7.05 0.81 -0.56
CA THR A 51 7.09 -0.62 -0.26
C THR A 51 5.97 -1.33 -0.99
N LEU A 52 6.25 -2.52 -1.49
CA LEU A 52 5.26 -3.46 -2.01
C LEU A 52 5.30 -4.70 -1.14
N ASP A 53 4.16 -5.12 -0.65
CA ASP A 53 4.05 -6.34 0.13
C ASP A 53 3.57 -7.55 -0.69
N SER A 54 3.60 -8.73 -0.06
CA SER A 54 3.18 -10.00 -0.67
C SER A 54 1.69 -10.06 -1.00
N GLU A 55 0.87 -9.18 -0.43
CA GLU A 55 -0.57 -9.08 -0.70
C GLU A 55 -0.89 -8.18 -1.90
N GLY A 56 0.13 -7.48 -2.40
CA GLY A 56 0.00 -6.55 -3.52
C GLY A 56 -0.40 -5.13 -3.09
N VAL A 57 -0.11 -4.74 -1.84
CA VAL A 57 -0.31 -3.37 -1.38
C VAL A 57 0.96 -2.56 -1.64
N LEU A 58 0.83 -1.56 -2.50
CA LEU A 58 1.87 -0.54 -2.72
C LEU A 58 1.63 0.62 -1.77
N THR A 59 2.57 0.85 -0.87
CA THR A 59 2.52 1.96 0.10
C THR A 59 3.60 2.98 -0.24
N ILE A 60 3.20 4.25 -0.38
CA ILE A 60 4.11 5.40 -0.51
C ILE A 60 4.12 6.14 0.82
N SER A 61 5.28 6.29 1.42
CA SER A 61 5.48 6.87 2.75
C SER A 61 6.45 8.06 2.70
N GLY A 62 6.35 8.95 3.68
CA GLY A 62 7.22 10.13 3.82
C GLY A 62 6.48 11.43 3.62
N THR A 63 7.21 12.50 3.28
CA THR A 63 6.70 13.87 3.22
C THR A 63 7.21 14.58 1.96
N GLY A 64 6.38 15.42 1.33
CA GLY A 64 6.77 16.26 0.21
C GLY A 64 6.45 15.69 -1.16
N ARG A 65 7.21 16.10 -2.17
CA ARG A 65 6.95 15.79 -3.57
C ARG A 65 7.39 14.36 -3.94
N MET A 66 6.56 13.70 -4.75
CA MET A 66 6.97 12.50 -5.50
C MET A 66 7.79 12.92 -6.74
N LYS A 67 8.70 12.04 -7.15
CA LYS A 67 9.47 12.19 -8.39
C LYS A 67 8.55 12.08 -9.60
N ASP A 68 8.85 12.89 -10.64
CA ASP A 68 8.25 12.71 -11.96
C ASP A 68 8.95 11.59 -12.71
N TYR A 69 8.17 10.72 -13.34
CA TYR A 69 8.67 9.61 -14.14
C TYR A 69 8.50 9.92 -15.62
N ALA A 70 9.22 9.19 -16.46
CA ALA A 70 9.15 9.32 -17.90
C ALA A 70 8.49 8.08 -18.51
N MET A 71 8.02 8.23 -19.74
CA MET A 71 7.69 7.10 -20.59
C MET A 71 8.91 6.66 -21.36
N MET A 72 9.19 5.37 -21.33
CA MET A 72 10.14 4.74 -22.26
C MET A 72 9.34 4.06 -23.36
N ASP A 73 9.64 4.42 -24.61
CA ASP A 73 9.10 3.73 -25.77
C ASP A 73 10.09 2.64 -26.19
N SER A 74 9.70 1.39 -26.00
CA SER A 74 10.49 0.23 -26.39
C SER A 74 10.17 -0.26 -27.81
N GLY A 75 9.32 0.49 -28.53
CA GLY A 75 8.82 0.13 -29.88
C GLY A 75 7.71 -0.92 -29.89
N PHE A 76 7.41 -1.56 -28.77
CA PHE A 76 6.32 -2.52 -28.61
C PHE A 76 5.32 -2.09 -27.55
N GLU A 77 5.79 -1.56 -26.42
CA GLU A 77 4.95 -1.06 -25.32
C GLU A 77 5.59 0.17 -24.69
N SER A 78 4.78 1.18 -24.42
CA SER A 78 5.19 2.34 -23.63
C SER A 78 5.20 1.96 -22.15
N GLN A 79 6.32 2.18 -21.47
CA GLN A 79 6.53 1.81 -20.07
C GLN A 79 6.89 3.03 -19.22
N SER A 80 6.30 3.13 -18.03
CA SER A 80 6.73 4.14 -17.06
C SER A 80 8.06 3.75 -16.43
N THR A 81 8.90 4.76 -16.14
CA THR A 81 10.16 4.56 -15.39
C THR A 81 9.94 4.51 -13.87
N ALA A 82 8.69 4.51 -13.39
CA ALA A 82 8.38 4.35 -11.98
C ALA A 82 8.95 3.01 -11.45
N PRO A 83 9.62 2.99 -10.28
CA PRO A 83 10.36 1.81 -9.82
C PRO A 83 9.47 0.60 -9.53
N TRP A 84 8.19 0.81 -9.29
CA TRP A 84 7.19 -0.24 -9.09
C TRP A 84 6.47 -0.67 -10.37
N TYR A 85 6.77 -0.08 -11.53
CA TYR A 85 6.06 -0.37 -12.78
C TYR A 85 6.08 -1.85 -13.18
N ASN A 86 7.20 -2.54 -12.93
CA ASN A 86 7.32 -3.97 -13.25
C ASN A 86 6.40 -4.87 -12.39
N TYR A 87 5.88 -4.34 -11.28
CA TYR A 87 4.93 -5.03 -10.40
C TYR A 87 3.48 -4.66 -10.66
N ARG A 88 3.18 -3.82 -11.69
CA ARG A 88 1.84 -3.26 -11.94
C ARG A 88 0.69 -4.27 -11.98
N ASN A 89 0.96 -5.50 -12.43
CA ASN A 89 -0.03 -6.58 -12.48
C ASN A 89 -0.25 -7.27 -11.12
N GLN A 90 0.68 -7.11 -10.19
CA GLN A 90 0.61 -7.67 -8.83
C GLN A 90 0.02 -6.65 -7.85
N ILE A 91 0.16 -5.36 -8.13
CA ILE A 91 -0.32 -4.29 -7.26
C ILE A 91 -1.83 -4.18 -7.39
N LYS A 92 -2.52 -4.41 -6.26
CA LYS A 92 -3.98 -4.41 -6.13
C LYS A 92 -4.51 -3.19 -5.39
N GLN A 93 -3.69 -2.66 -4.49
CA GLN A 93 -4.06 -1.53 -3.63
C GLN A 93 -2.93 -0.50 -3.57
N LEU A 94 -3.31 0.78 -3.53
CA LEU A 94 -2.41 1.90 -3.36
C LEU A 94 -2.73 2.65 -2.07
N ILE A 95 -1.72 2.85 -1.22
CA ILE A 95 -1.79 3.66 -0.01
C ILE A 95 -0.81 4.82 -0.15
N LEU A 96 -1.31 6.04 -0.02
CA LEU A 96 -0.53 7.27 -0.07
C LEU A 96 -0.45 7.91 1.30
N SER A 97 0.75 8.28 1.76
CA SER A 97 0.95 9.04 3.01
C SER A 97 0.17 10.35 2.99
N PRO A 98 -0.44 10.76 4.11
CA PRO A 98 -1.16 12.03 4.19
C PRO A 98 -0.28 13.28 3.98
N ASN A 99 1.05 13.12 4.09
CA ASN A 99 2.01 14.20 3.99
C ASN A 99 2.64 14.34 2.59
N ILE A 100 2.16 13.59 1.60
CA ILE A 100 2.57 13.75 0.20
C ILE A 100 1.96 15.03 -0.34
N THR A 101 2.76 15.83 -1.06
CA THR A 101 2.32 17.12 -1.62
C THR A 101 2.10 17.08 -3.13
N SER A 102 2.67 16.10 -3.84
CA SER A 102 2.38 15.88 -5.25
C SER A 102 2.48 14.41 -5.64
N ILE A 103 1.74 14.04 -6.67
CA ILE A 103 1.87 12.75 -7.37
C ILE A 103 2.60 13.03 -8.68
N GLY A 104 3.69 12.31 -8.95
CA GLY A 104 4.55 12.57 -10.10
C GLY A 104 3.94 12.11 -11.43
N ASP A 105 4.51 12.62 -12.52
CA ASP A 105 4.15 12.21 -13.90
C ASP A 105 4.28 10.69 -14.05
N TYR A 106 3.35 10.08 -14.74
CA TYR A 106 3.31 8.63 -15.06
C TYR A 106 3.49 7.69 -13.87
N ALA A 107 3.30 8.16 -12.62
CA ALA A 107 3.61 7.40 -11.41
C ALA A 107 2.86 6.05 -11.34
N PHE A 108 1.62 6.03 -11.76
CA PHE A 108 0.76 4.84 -11.75
C PHE A 108 0.17 4.54 -13.14
N TYR A 109 0.89 4.90 -14.21
CA TYR A 109 0.45 4.67 -15.59
C TYR A 109 0.23 3.18 -15.86
N ALA A 110 -0.91 2.83 -16.46
CA ALA A 110 -1.32 1.48 -16.86
C ALA A 110 -1.38 0.45 -15.72
N PHE A 111 -1.72 0.89 -14.51
CA PHE A 111 -1.94 -0.01 -13.37
C PHE A 111 -3.35 -0.60 -13.40
N THR A 112 -3.57 -1.54 -14.32
CA THR A 112 -4.88 -2.19 -14.52
C THR A 112 -5.29 -3.11 -13.37
N GLY A 113 -4.32 -3.55 -12.55
CA GLY A 113 -4.54 -4.38 -11.36
C GLY A 113 -5.04 -3.62 -10.14
N LEU A 114 -4.86 -2.29 -10.08
CA LEU A 114 -5.37 -1.47 -8.98
C LEU A 114 -6.90 -1.50 -8.95
N THR A 115 -7.44 -1.89 -7.80
CA THR A 115 -8.89 -2.05 -7.58
C THR A 115 -9.36 -1.21 -6.40
N GLY A 116 -10.68 -1.14 -6.20
CA GLY A 116 -11.26 -0.40 -5.08
C GLY A 116 -11.32 1.11 -5.32
N ILE A 117 -11.25 1.87 -4.23
CA ILE A 117 -11.40 3.33 -4.25
C ILE A 117 -10.03 3.98 -4.19
N LEU A 118 -9.76 4.89 -5.13
CA LEU A 118 -8.57 5.74 -5.05
C LEU A 118 -8.82 6.88 -4.04
N THR A 119 -7.99 6.94 -3.01
CA THR A 119 -8.02 8.03 -2.03
C THR A 119 -6.78 8.91 -2.22
N ILE A 120 -7.01 10.17 -2.60
CA ILE A 120 -5.96 11.18 -2.72
C ILE A 120 -5.91 11.97 -1.42
N PRO A 121 -4.75 12.05 -0.73
CA PRO A 121 -4.62 12.82 0.51
C PRO A 121 -4.86 14.32 0.32
N ASN A 122 -5.45 14.97 1.33
CA ASN A 122 -5.74 16.42 1.32
C ASN A 122 -4.47 17.31 1.26
N GLY A 123 -3.28 16.74 1.47
CA GLY A 123 -2.01 17.47 1.31
C GLY A 123 -1.53 17.60 -0.13
N VAL A 124 -2.11 16.80 -1.05
CA VAL A 124 -1.70 16.81 -2.46
C VAL A 124 -2.22 18.09 -3.14
N THR A 125 -1.32 18.83 -3.77
CA THR A 125 -1.62 20.06 -4.49
C THR A 125 -1.54 19.92 -6.01
N SER A 126 -0.85 18.86 -6.49
CA SER A 126 -0.73 18.58 -7.92
C SER A 126 -0.68 17.09 -8.21
N ILE A 127 -1.29 16.72 -9.33
CA ILE A 127 -1.22 15.38 -9.93
C ILE A 127 -0.55 15.55 -11.29
N GLY A 128 0.53 14.83 -11.51
CA GLY A 128 1.36 14.92 -12.71
C GLY A 128 0.69 14.32 -13.95
N TRP A 129 1.28 14.60 -15.10
CA TRP A 129 0.79 14.18 -16.40
C TRP A 129 0.64 12.66 -16.47
N ALA A 130 -0.52 12.20 -16.90
CA ALA A 130 -0.85 10.78 -17.07
C ALA A 130 -0.58 9.91 -15.81
N ALA A 131 -0.57 10.49 -14.60
CA ALA A 131 -0.24 9.80 -13.35
C ALA A 131 -1.08 8.54 -13.12
N PHE A 132 -2.37 8.57 -13.46
CA PHE A 132 -3.32 7.45 -13.33
C PHE A 132 -3.94 7.06 -14.67
N LYS A 133 -3.31 7.43 -15.80
CA LYS A 133 -3.84 7.04 -17.10
C LYS A 133 -3.83 5.51 -17.24
N ASP A 134 -4.90 4.97 -17.82
CA ASP A 134 -5.12 3.54 -18.04
C ASP A 134 -5.22 2.69 -16.75
N CYS A 135 -5.59 3.31 -15.61
CA CYS A 135 -5.92 2.62 -14.35
C CYS A 135 -7.41 2.20 -14.35
N ALA A 136 -7.78 1.24 -15.19
CA ALA A 136 -9.18 0.87 -15.41
C ALA A 136 -9.84 0.06 -14.27
N GLY A 137 -9.07 -0.38 -13.26
CA GLY A 137 -9.56 -1.23 -12.19
C GLY A 137 -10.19 -0.50 -11.00
N PHE A 138 -10.03 0.82 -10.89
CA PHE A 138 -10.65 1.58 -9.82
C PHE A 138 -12.18 1.58 -9.94
N THR A 139 -12.85 1.43 -8.79
CA THR A 139 -14.30 1.41 -8.67
C THR A 139 -14.75 2.44 -7.63
N GLY A 140 -16.00 2.88 -7.74
CA GLY A 140 -16.58 3.87 -6.82
C GLY A 140 -16.32 5.31 -7.24
N SER A 141 -16.58 6.23 -6.31
CA SER A 141 -16.42 7.67 -6.55
C SER A 141 -15.01 8.12 -6.24
N LEU A 142 -14.39 8.84 -7.18
CA LEU A 142 -13.15 9.57 -6.94
C LEU A 142 -13.49 10.94 -6.35
N THR A 143 -12.97 11.23 -5.17
CA THR A 143 -12.99 12.57 -4.58
C THR A 143 -11.67 13.25 -4.88
N ILE A 144 -11.72 14.38 -5.60
CA ILE A 144 -10.57 15.25 -5.80
C ILE A 144 -10.55 16.24 -4.63
N PRO A 145 -9.48 16.27 -3.80
CA PRO A 145 -9.38 17.24 -2.72
C PRO A 145 -9.34 18.69 -3.22
N ASP A 146 -9.89 19.61 -2.43
CA ASP A 146 -9.88 21.06 -2.74
C ASP A 146 -8.45 21.65 -2.78
N SER A 147 -7.48 20.94 -2.22
CA SER A 147 -6.06 21.30 -2.26
C SER A 147 -5.43 21.19 -3.65
N ILE A 148 -6.03 20.42 -4.58
CA ILE A 148 -5.50 20.22 -5.92
C ILE A 148 -5.69 21.48 -6.75
N THR A 149 -4.57 22.03 -7.20
CA THR A 149 -4.53 23.24 -8.04
C THR A 149 -4.06 22.95 -9.47
N SER A 150 -3.56 21.75 -9.74
CA SER A 150 -3.07 21.33 -11.05
C SER A 150 -3.26 19.83 -11.27
N ILE A 151 -3.71 19.45 -12.47
CA ILE A 151 -3.84 18.09 -12.97
C ILE A 151 -3.32 18.02 -14.40
#